data_6ae02a9ead0835be40abf481b859eee5
#
_entry.id   6ae02a9ead0835be40abf481b859eee5
#
_cell.length_a   1.000
_cell.length_b   1.000
_cell.length_c   1.000
_cell.angle_alpha   90.00
_cell.angle_beta   90.00
_cell.angle_gamma   90.00
#
_symmetry.space_group_name_H-M   'P 1'
#
loop_
_entity.id
_entity.type
_entity.pdbx_description
1 polymer ?
#
loop_
_entity_poly.entity_id
_entity_poly.type
_entity_poly.pdbx_seq_one_letter_code
_entity_poly.pdbx_strand_id
1 'polypeptide(L)'
;QAEDGIRDIGVTGVQTCALPILAPEFAMAVLEGDMTTQLDADRIEAIGVPVVPITTGRACHLDAAMVSGGLGLLRQRLNPADLDILWVENVGNLVCPAEFAVGEHRKVALLSVTEGDDKPLKYPVMFREADCVLITKTDLLPHLPVEVERIETHIRQVNPRATVIRVSATDGEGLPTWHTWVRQQRSLRRQDTLITPAIR
;
A
#
# COMPACT_ATOMS: atom_id res chain seq x y z
N GLN A 1 9.12 -22.85 5.44
CA GLN A 1 9.06 -22.80 3.96
C GLN A 1 7.82 -22.08 3.41
N ALA A 2 6.85 -21.73 4.25
CA ALA A 2 5.67 -20.94 3.83
C ALA A 2 5.84 -19.42 4.08
N GLU A 3 6.91 -19.01 4.73
CA GLU A 3 7.18 -17.60 5.06
C GLU A 3 7.87 -16.83 3.93
N ASP A 4 8.55 -17.52 3.02
CA ASP A 4 9.27 -16.86 1.92
C ASP A 4 8.33 -16.33 0.80
N GLY A 5 7.12 -16.87 0.67
CA GLY A 5 6.13 -16.39 -0.30
C GLY A 5 5.46 -15.07 0.07
N ILE A 6 5.46 -14.71 1.37
CA ILE A 6 4.82 -13.46 1.85
C ILE A 6 5.76 -12.25 1.69
N ARG A 7 7.06 -12.46 1.70
CA ARG A 7 8.07 -11.38 1.55
C ARG A 7 8.10 -10.75 0.16
N ASP A 8 7.69 -11.49 -0.87
CA ASP A 8 7.63 -10.97 -2.26
C ASP A 8 6.34 -10.20 -2.56
N ILE A 9 5.35 -10.19 -1.65
CA ILE A 9 4.11 -9.42 -1.80
C ILE A 9 4.31 -7.96 -1.38
N GLY A 10 5.40 -7.67 -0.68
CA GLY A 10 5.79 -6.31 -0.33
C GLY A 10 5.79 -5.46 -1.59
N VAL A 11 4.98 -4.47 -1.57
CA VAL A 11 5.00 -3.16 -2.17
C VAL A 11 6.07 -2.86 -3.24
N THR A 12 7.21 -3.55 -3.26
CA THR A 12 8.30 -3.35 -4.21
C THR A 12 7.89 -3.46 -5.67
N GLY A 13 6.97 -4.35 -6.02
CA GLY A 13 6.48 -4.46 -7.40
C GLY A 13 5.58 -3.29 -7.81
N VAL A 14 4.55 -2.99 -7.03
CA VAL A 14 3.54 -1.98 -7.39
C VAL A 14 4.00 -0.57 -7.04
N GLN A 15 4.67 -0.37 -5.92
CA GLN A 15 5.21 0.95 -5.54
C GLN A 15 6.39 1.35 -6.41
N THR A 16 7.35 0.48 -6.66
CA THR A 16 8.48 0.81 -7.54
C THR A 16 8.05 1.03 -8.99
N CYS A 17 6.97 0.41 -9.46
CA CYS A 17 6.42 0.71 -10.78
C CYS A 17 5.53 1.95 -10.78
N ALA A 18 4.83 2.26 -9.68
CA ALA A 18 3.95 3.43 -9.59
C ALA A 18 4.71 4.70 -9.17
N LEU A 19 5.63 4.61 -8.22
CA LEU A 19 6.37 5.77 -7.70
C LEU A 19 7.14 6.54 -8.79
N PRO A 20 7.91 5.90 -9.71
CA PRO A 20 8.61 6.63 -10.76
C PRO A 20 7.68 7.41 -11.70
N ILE A 21 6.45 6.90 -11.91
CA ILE A 21 5.47 7.53 -12.79
C ILE A 21 4.77 8.71 -12.10
N LEU A 22 4.53 8.61 -10.79
CA LEU A 22 3.84 9.64 -10.03
C LEU A 22 4.81 10.70 -9.46
N ALA A 23 6.09 10.38 -9.26
CA ALA A 23 7.08 11.29 -8.71
C ALA A 23 7.27 12.61 -9.49
N PRO A 24 7.16 12.64 -10.84
CA PRO A 24 7.19 13.92 -11.57
C PRO A 24 5.98 14.82 -11.33
N GLU A 25 4.85 14.25 -10.85
CA GLU A 25 3.59 14.97 -10.66
C GLU A 25 3.37 15.40 -9.21
N PHE A 26 3.90 14.62 -8.25
CA PHE A 26 3.61 14.77 -6.82
C PHE A 26 4.88 14.77 -5.99
N ALA A 27 4.93 15.67 -5.01
CA ALA A 27 5.91 15.59 -3.94
C ALA A 27 5.55 14.42 -3.02
N MET A 28 6.38 13.37 -3.00
CA MET A 28 6.10 12.15 -2.28
C MET A 28 7.22 11.77 -1.32
N ALA A 29 6.87 11.03 -0.27
CA ALA A 29 7.81 10.33 0.60
C ALA A 29 7.22 9.00 1.04
N VAL A 30 8.06 8.10 1.55
CA VAL A 30 7.67 6.77 2.02
C VAL A 30 8.16 6.56 3.46
N LEU A 31 7.29 6.01 4.31
CA LEU A 31 7.67 5.36 5.55
C LEU A 31 7.54 3.86 5.29
N GLU A 32 8.64 3.14 5.32
CA GLU A 32 8.68 1.72 4.97
C GLU A 32 8.94 0.88 6.22
N GLY A 33 7.99 -0.01 6.54
CA GLY A 33 8.04 -0.91 7.70
C GLY A 33 8.47 -2.31 7.33
N ASP A 34 9.66 -2.72 7.78
CA ASP A 34 10.15 -4.10 7.63
C ASP A 34 10.64 -4.64 8.97
N MET A 35 10.63 -5.96 9.11
CA MET A 35 11.09 -6.64 10.33
C MET A 35 12.60 -6.60 10.48
N THR A 36 13.37 -6.72 9.38
CA THR A 36 14.81 -7.01 9.45
C THR A 36 15.66 -6.35 8.36
N THR A 37 15.11 -5.94 7.23
CA THR A 37 15.87 -5.47 6.07
C THR A 37 15.57 -4.03 5.70
N GLN A 38 16.45 -3.40 4.92
CA GLN A 38 16.25 -2.06 4.33
C GLN A 38 16.30 -2.10 2.81
N LEU A 39 16.28 -3.30 2.22
CA LEU A 39 16.46 -3.47 0.77
C LEU A 39 15.38 -2.76 -0.06
N ASP A 40 14.15 -2.68 0.47
CA ASP A 40 13.04 -2.02 -0.21
C ASP A 40 13.17 -0.51 -0.09
N ALA A 41 13.61 0.00 1.07
CA ALA A 41 13.95 1.41 1.23
C ALA A 41 15.07 1.83 0.28
N ASP A 42 16.14 1.02 0.15
CA ASP A 42 17.24 1.29 -0.79
C ASP A 42 16.76 1.39 -2.25
N ARG A 43 15.82 0.55 -2.64
CA ARG A 43 15.20 0.57 -3.98
C ARG A 43 14.37 1.84 -4.21
N ILE A 44 13.61 2.26 -3.20
CA ILE A 44 12.81 3.49 -3.24
C ILE A 44 13.72 4.71 -3.31
N GLU A 45 14.79 4.75 -2.52
CA GLU A 45 15.77 5.84 -2.55
C GLU A 45 16.49 5.95 -3.90
N ALA A 46 16.79 4.81 -4.54
CA ALA A 46 17.42 4.76 -5.85
C ALA A 46 16.60 5.41 -6.98
N ILE A 47 15.28 5.51 -6.84
CA ILE A 47 14.39 6.23 -7.77
C ILE A 47 14.16 7.69 -7.38
N GLY A 48 14.87 8.20 -6.37
CA GLY A 48 14.82 9.60 -5.95
C GLY A 48 13.63 9.97 -5.07
N VAL A 49 12.89 9.01 -4.53
CA VAL A 49 11.80 9.27 -3.58
C VAL A 49 12.36 9.18 -2.15
N PRO A 50 12.19 10.24 -1.32
CA PRO A 50 12.61 10.19 0.08
C PRO A 50 11.94 9.05 0.83
N VAL A 51 12.72 8.23 1.52
CA VAL A 51 12.22 7.11 2.30
C VAL A 51 12.82 7.10 3.70
N VAL A 52 12.03 6.69 4.68
CA VAL A 52 12.47 6.42 6.05
C VAL A 52 12.13 4.98 6.37
N PRO A 53 13.14 4.09 6.49
CA PRO A 53 12.92 2.72 6.92
C PRO A 53 12.59 2.70 8.43
N ILE A 54 11.60 1.90 8.80
CA ILE A 54 11.17 1.66 10.18
C ILE A 54 11.34 0.17 10.47
N THR A 55 12.41 -0.18 11.16
CA THR A 55 12.64 -1.57 11.55
C THR A 55 11.76 -1.92 12.73
N THR A 56 10.81 -2.83 12.53
CA THR A 56 9.85 -3.25 13.57
C THR A 56 10.40 -4.34 14.50
N GLY A 57 11.50 -4.99 14.12
CA GLY A 57 12.13 -6.07 14.88
C GLY A 57 11.21 -7.29 15.00
N ARG A 58 10.57 -7.49 16.15
CA ARG A 58 9.65 -8.62 16.39
C ARG A 58 8.18 -8.26 16.14
N ALA A 59 7.86 -6.98 15.92
CA ALA A 59 6.49 -6.58 15.66
C ALA A 59 6.11 -6.91 14.20
N CYS A 60 4.94 -7.52 14.03
CA CYS A 60 4.42 -7.92 12.73
C CYS A 60 3.59 -6.83 12.04
N HIS A 61 3.64 -5.58 12.53
CA HIS A 61 2.93 -4.42 11.99
C HIS A 61 3.58 -3.13 12.47
N LEU A 62 3.31 -2.03 11.75
CA LEU A 62 3.53 -0.67 12.23
C LEU A 62 2.34 -0.24 13.10
N ASP A 63 2.64 0.43 14.19
CA ASP A 63 1.66 1.16 15.00
C ASP A 63 1.79 2.68 14.82
N ALA A 64 0.85 3.43 15.40
CA ALA A 64 0.84 4.89 15.30
C ALA A 64 2.07 5.55 15.93
N ALA A 65 2.68 4.94 16.96
CA ALA A 65 3.88 5.46 17.60
C ALA A 65 5.10 5.30 16.69
N MET A 66 5.24 4.15 16.02
CA MET A 66 6.30 3.90 15.04
C MET A 66 6.19 4.84 13.85
N VAL A 67 4.98 5.05 13.31
CA VAL A 67 4.73 6.00 12.22
C VAL A 67 5.03 7.43 12.66
N SER A 68 4.65 7.82 13.87
CA SER A 68 4.99 9.14 14.43
C SER A 68 6.51 9.35 14.56
N GLY A 69 7.23 8.30 14.99
CA GLY A 69 8.70 8.30 15.04
C GLY A 69 9.31 8.48 13.65
N GLY A 70 8.83 7.72 12.66
CA GLY A 70 9.24 7.84 11.26
C GLY A 70 8.98 9.23 10.68
N LEU A 71 7.83 9.83 10.99
CA LEU A 71 7.53 11.22 10.63
C LEU A 71 8.51 12.21 11.28
N GLY A 72 8.92 11.96 12.52
CA GLY A 72 9.95 12.74 13.20
C GLY A 72 11.29 12.72 12.46
N LEU A 73 11.71 11.57 11.96
CA LEU A 73 12.92 11.42 11.14
C LEU A 73 12.75 12.08 9.77
N LEU A 74 11.60 11.92 9.14
CA LEU A 74 11.31 12.54 7.84
C LEU A 74 11.37 14.07 7.92
N ARG A 75 10.88 14.67 9.02
CA ARG A 75 10.94 16.13 9.27
C ARG A 75 12.35 16.69 9.33
N GLN A 76 13.36 15.88 9.61
CA GLN A 76 14.76 16.30 9.58
C GLN A 76 15.30 16.42 8.14
N ARG A 77 14.66 15.77 7.17
CA ARG A 77 15.07 15.73 5.76
C ARG A 77 14.25 16.65 4.86
N LEU A 78 12.97 16.83 5.19
CA LEU A 78 12.02 17.66 4.42
C LEU A 78 10.86 18.12 5.32
N ASN A 79 10.11 19.13 4.86
CA ASN A 79 8.88 19.53 5.54
C ASN A 79 7.70 18.68 5.06
N PRO A 80 7.09 17.84 5.91
CA PRO A 80 5.97 16.99 5.49
C PRO A 80 4.74 17.77 4.98
N ALA A 81 4.61 19.06 5.31
CA ALA A 81 3.51 19.88 4.82
C ALA A 81 3.62 20.17 3.31
N ASP A 82 4.82 20.02 2.74
CA ASP A 82 5.07 20.23 1.32
C ASP A 82 4.80 18.96 0.49
N LEU A 83 4.51 17.84 1.16
CA LEU A 83 4.17 16.59 0.48
C LEU A 83 2.73 16.60 -0.04
N ASP A 84 2.57 16.07 -1.22
CA ASP A 84 1.28 15.73 -1.79
C ASP A 84 0.78 14.37 -1.30
N ILE A 85 1.70 13.41 -1.18
CA ILE A 85 1.39 12.03 -0.78
C ILE A 85 2.49 11.51 0.15
N LEU A 86 2.09 10.99 1.30
CA LEU A 86 2.93 10.17 2.17
C LEU A 86 2.45 8.73 2.09
N TRP A 87 3.32 7.86 1.62
CA TRP A 87 3.08 6.43 1.63
C TRP A 87 3.53 5.84 2.97
N VAL A 88 2.68 5.03 3.57
CA VAL A 88 3.04 4.24 4.75
C VAL A 88 2.89 2.78 4.38
N GLU A 89 4.03 2.10 4.22
CA GLU A 89 4.06 0.68 3.97
C GLU A 89 4.12 -0.08 5.28
N ASN A 90 3.19 -0.97 5.46
CA ASN A 90 3.18 -1.84 6.63
C ASN A 90 3.90 -3.15 6.32
N VAL A 91 4.29 -3.88 7.38
CA VAL A 91 4.85 -5.24 7.25
C VAL A 91 3.88 -6.15 6.48
N GLY A 92 4.40 -6.99 5.60
CA GLY A 92 3.62 -7.91 4.76
C GLY A 92 2.84 -8.94 5.58
N ASN A 93 1.64 -8.55 6.05
CA ASN A 93 0.78 -9.36 6.92
C ASN A 93 -0.69 -8.96 6.72
N LEU A 94 -1.58 -9.94 6.51
CA LEU A 94 -3.01 -9.70 6.31
C LEU A 94 -3.83 -9.65 7.62
N VAL A 95 -3.22 -9.85 8.77
CA VAL A 95 -3.91 -9.92 10.08
C VAL A 95 -3.63 -8.67 10.91
N CYS A 96 -2.40 -8.55 11.40
CA CYS A 96 -2.05 -7.51 12.37
C CYS A 96 -2.28 -6.07 11.85
N PRO A 97 -1.83 -5.67 10.64
CA PRO A 97 -2.05 -4.31 10.16
C PRO A 97 -3.52 -3.93 9.94
N ALA A 98 -4.42 -4.92 9.87
CA ALA A 98 -5.83 -4.68 9.68
C ALA A 98 -6.50 -4.04 10.90
N GLU A 99 -6.02 -4.38 12.10
CA GLU A 99 -6.64 -3.96 13.38
C GLU A 99 -6.10 -2.63 13.90
N PHE A 100 -5.00 -2.13 13.32
CA PHE A 100 -4.33 -0.91 13.82
C PHE A 100 -4.43 0.22 12.81
N ALA A 101 -5.06 1.32 13.22
CA ALA A 101 -5.02 2.57 12.47
C ALA A 101 -3.69 3.29 12.76
N VAL A 102 -3.02 3.74 11.72
CA VAL A 102 -1.78 4.51 11.81
C VAL A 102 -1.98 5.99 11.44
N GLY A 103 -3.24 6.41 11.25
CA GLY A 103 -3.60 7.78 10.86
C GLY A 103 -3.69 7.97 9.33
N GLU A 104 -3.78 6.89 8.60
CA GLU A 104 -3.88 6.89 7.14
C GLU A 104 -5.19 7.51 6.65
N HIS A 105 -5.11 8.27 5.53
CA HIS A 105 -6.28 8.81 4.86
C HIS A 105 -7.01 7.77 4.01
N ARG A 106 -6.26 6.83 3.45
CA ARG A 106 -6.76 5.70 2.67
C ARG A 106 -5.96 4.44 2.99
N LYS A 107 -6.67 3.33 3.07
CA LYS A 107 -6.08 2.01 3.26
C LYS A 107 -6.15 1.22 1.95
N VAL A 108 -5.00 0.72 1.51
CA VAL A 108 -4.89 -0.12 0.31
C VAL A 108 -4.41 -1.51 0.74
N ALA A 109 -5.21 -2.52 0.45
CA ALA A 109 -4.81 -3.91 0.65
C ALA A 109 -4.24 -4.48 -0.65
N LEU A 110 -3.14 -5.22 -0.55
CA LEU A 110 -2.53 -5.92 -1.66
C LEU A 110 -2.74 -7.42 -1.49
N LEU A 111 -3.21 -8.07 -2.56
CA LEU A 111 -3.42 -9.51 -2.60
C LEU A 111 -2.81 -10.07 -3.88
N SER A 112 -1.79 -10.91 -3.76
CA SER A 112 -1.22 -11.60 -4.91
C SER A 112 -2.10 -12.78 -5.34
N VAL A 113 -2.27 -12.98 -6.65
CA VAL A 113 -2.97 -14.17 -7.17
C VAL A 113 -2.30 -15.49 -6.76
N THR A 114 -1.04 -15.46 -6.38
CA THR A 114 -0.30 -16.65 -5.90
C THR A 114 -0.74 -17.12 -4.51
N GLU A 115 -1.50 -16.30 -3.77
CA GLU A 115 -1.97 -16.66 -2.43
C GLU A 115 -3.28 -17.48 -2.42
N GLY A 116 -3.92 -17.58 -3.56
CA GLY A 116 -5.20 -18.27 -3.71
C GLY A 116 -6.42 -17.34 -3.59
N ASP A 117 -7.59 -17.88 -3.89
CA ASP A 117 -8.83 -17.11 -4.01
C ASP A 117 -9.64 -16.97 -2.71
N ASP A 118 -9.27 -17.68 -1.65
CA ASP A 118 -9.98 -17.72 -0.37
C ASP A 118 -9.55 -16.68 0.66
N LYS A 119 -8.44 -15.98 0.41
CA LYS A 119 -7.86 -15.02 1.36
C LYS A 119 -8.82 -13.94 1.85
N PRO A 120 -9.67 -13.33 0.99
CA PRO A 120 -10.60 -12.32 1.46
C PRO A 120 -11.61 -12.85 2.48
N LEU A 121 -12.05 -14.11 2.34
CA LEU A 121 -12.95 -14.75 3.29
C LEU A 121 -12.23 -15.20 4.56
N LYS A 122 -10.97 -15.59 4.44
CA LYS A 122 -10.15 -16.08 5.55
C LYS A 122 -9.65 -14.96 6.45
N TYR A 123 -9.35 -13.80 5.87
CA TYR A 123 -8.83 -12.61 6.58
C TYR A 123 -9.72 -11.38 6.32
N PRO A 124 -11.02 -11.45 6.68
CA PRO A 124 -12.01 -10.46 6.24
C PRO A 124 -11.76 -9.05 6.78
N VAL A 125 -11.08 -8.89 7.92
CA VAL A 125 -10.85 -7.57 8.54
C VAL A 125 -10.03 -6.68 7.61
N MET A 126 -8.92 -7.17 7.05
CA MET A 126 -8.08 -6.41 6.14
C MET A 126 -8.87 -5.87 4.94
N PHE A 127 -9.68 -6.74 4.32
CA PHE A 127 -10.44 -6.34 3.13
C PHE A 127 -11.65 -5.46 3.45
N ARG A 128 -12.23 -5.61 4.64
CA ARG A 128 -13.35 -4.77 5.11
C ARG A 128 -12.93 -3.32 5.31
N GLU A 129 -11.73 -3.11 5.85
CA GLU A 129 -11.20 -1.79 6.17
C GLU A 129 -10.51 -1.10 4.97
N ALA A 130 -10.31 -1.83 3.86
CA ALA A 130 -9.63 -1.29 2.69
C ALA A 130 -10.54 -0.38 1.85
N ASP A 131 -10.04 0.78 1.46
CA ASP A 131 -10.68 1.65 0.44
C ASP A 131 -10.43 1.11 -0.98
N CYS A 132 -9.27 0.49 -1.17
CA CYS A 132 -8.88 -0.13 -2.44
C CYS A 132 -8.19 -1.47 -2.19
N VAL A 133 -8.46 -2.44 -3.05
CA VAL A 133 -7.76 -3.72 -3.09
C VAL A 133 -7.06 -3.85 -4.43
N LEU A 134 -5.74 -4.01 -4.41
CA LEU A 134 -4.96 -4.35 -5.59
C LEU A 134 -4.77 -5.86 -5.65
N ILE A 135 -5.32 -6.51 -6.69
CA ILE A 135 -5.02 -7.90 -7.00
C ILE A 135 -3.76 -7.90 -7.87
N THR A 136 -2.65 -8.34 -7.30
CA THR A 136 -1.32 -8.21 -7.90
C THR A 136 -0.85 -9.48 -8.62
N LYS A 137 0.19 -9.33 -9.45
CA LYS A 137 0.83 -10.42 -10.20
C LYS A 137 -0.15 -11.14 -11.15
N THR A 138 -1.07 -10.39 -11.79
CA THR A 138 -2.09 -10.97 -12.70
C THR A 138 -1.48 -11.63 -13.94
N ASP A 139 -0.26 -11.25 -14.31
CA ASP A 139 0.56 -11.94 -15.33
C ASP A 139 0.80 -13.42 -15.02
N LEU A 140 0.71 -13.85 -13.76
CA LEU A 140 0.89 -15.26 -13.37
C LEU A 140 -0.39 -16.10 -13.48
N LEU A 141 -1.57 -15.50 -13.69
CA LEU A 141 -2.85 -16.21 -13.80
C LEU A 141 -2.84 -17.38 -14.78
N PRO A 142 -2.21 -17.29 -15.98
CA PRO A 142 -2.17 -18.41 -16.90
C PRO A 142 -1.44 -19.66 -16.36
N HIS A 143 -0.67 -19.51 -15.29
CA HIS A 143 0.14 -20.57 -14.67
C HIS A 143 -0.40 -21.08 -13.35
N LEU A 144 -1.54 -20.54 -12.89
CA LEU A 144 -2.11 -20.84 -11.58
C LEU A 144 -3.52 -21.41 -11.69
N PRO A 145 -3.92 -22.35 -10.83
CA PRO A 145 -5.30 -22.85 -10.75
C PRO A 145 -6.19 -21.89 -9.94
N VAL A 146 -6.15 -20.58 -10.29
CA VAL A 146 -6.85 -19.51 -9.57
C VAL A 146 -7.72 -18.74 -10.55
N GLU A 147 -8.97 -18.51 -10.17
CA GLU A 147 -9.92 -17.67 -10.90
C GLU A 147 -9.98 -16.28 -10.26
N VAL A 148 -9.47 -15.27 -10.93
CA VAL A 148 -9.43 -13.91 -10.41
C VAL A 148 -10.84 -13.35 -10.13
N GLU A 149 -11.83 -13.78 -10.88
CA GLU A 149 -13.25 -13.43 -10.69
C GLU A 149 -13.79 -13.92 -9.33
N ARG A 150 -13.28 -15.05 -8.83
CA ARG A 150 -13.61 -15.54 -7.49
C ARG A 150 -12.98 -14.66 -6.41
N ILE A 151 -11.73 -14.24 -6.59
CA ILE A 151 -11.08 -13.28 -5.68
C ILE A 151 -11.93 -12.02 -5.57
N GLU A 152 -12.32 -11.42 -6.70
CA GLU A 152 -13.16 -10.22 -6.72
C GLU A 152 -14.51 -10.45 -6.05
N THR A 153 -15.14 -11.60 -6.30
CA THR A 153 -16.42 -11.95 -5.70
C THR A 153 -16.29 -12.02 -4.17
N HIS A 154 -15.25 -12.67 -3.66
CA HIS A 154 -14.99 -12.77 -2.23
C HIS A 154 -14.67 -11.41 -1.60
N ILE A 155 -13.90 -10.54 -2.30
CA ILE A 155 -13.67 -9.17 -1.82
C ILE A 155 -15.00 -8.41 -1.72
N ARG A 156 -15.85 -8.48 -2.76
CA ARG A 156 -17.16 -7.78 -2.76
C ARG A 156 -18.13 -8.31 -1.71
N GLN A 157 -18.05 -9.60 -1.36
CA GLN A 157 -18.83 -10.16 -0.25
C GLN A 157 -18.44 -9.55 1.10
N VAL A 158 -17.13 -9.31 1.29
CA VAL A 158 -16.60 -8.74 2.53
C VAL A 158 -16.75 -7.21 2.54
N ASN A 159 -16.47 -6.55 1.41
CA ASN A 159 -16.51 -5.10 1.25
C ASN A 159 -17.03 -4.68 -0.14
N PRO A 160 -18.34 -4.47 -0.27
CA PRO A 160 -18.92 -4.05 -1.55
C PRO A 160 -18.53 -2.63 -1.99
N ARG A 161 -17.92 -1.83 -1.11
CA ARG A 161 -17.53 -0.44 -1.39
C ARG A 161 -16.08 -0.29 -1.84
N ALA A 162 -15.24 -1.27 -1.59
CA ALA A 162 -13.84 -1.23 -1.99
C ALA A 162 -13.68 -1.13 -3.51
N THR A 163 -12.80 -0.26 -3.96
CA THR A 163 -12.34 -0.29 -5.35
C THR A 163 -11.42 -1.50 -5.53
N VAL A 164 -11.68 -2.34 -6.52
CA VAL A 164 -10.85 -3.50 -6.82
C VAL A 164 -10.17 -3.28 -8.16
N ILE A 165 -8.84 -3.37 -8.19
CA ILE A 165 -8.03 -3.15 -9.39
C ILE A 165 -7.09 -4.34 -9.55
N ARG A 166 -7.10 -4.95 -10.74
CA ARG A 166 -6.13 -5.97 -11.15
C ARG A 166 -4.88 -5.27 -11.63
N VAL A 167 -3.71 -5.71 -11.21
CA VAL A 167 -2.43 -5.10 -11.61
C VAL A 167 -1.35 -6.14 -11.84
N SER A 168 -0.52 -5.87 -12.83
CA SER A 168 0.76 -6.54 -13.04
C SER A 168 1.85 -5.48 -13.16
N ALA A 169 2.89 -5.61 -12.35
CA ALA A 169 4.06 -4.76 -12.44
C ALA A 169 4.98 -5.17 -13.59
N THR A 170 4.86 -6.42 -14.08
CA THR A 170 5.70 -6.98 -15.14
C THR A 170 5.32 -6.45 -16.51
N ASP A 171 4.03 -6.44 -16.83
CA ASP A 171 3.52 -6.02 -18.14
C ASP A 171 2.79 -4.68 -18.12
N GLY A 172 2.56 -4.11 -16.93
CA GLY A 172 1.93 -2.81 -16.74
C GLY A 172 0.39 -2.85 -16.73
N GLU A 173 -0.23 -4.02 -16.79
CA GLU A 173 -1.69 -4.16 -16.73
C GLU A 173 -2.24 -3.47 -15.48
N GLY A 174 -3.30 -2.69 -15.62
CA GLY A 174 -4.01 -2.04 -14.53
C GLY A 174 -3.28 -0.86 -13.86
N LEU A 175 -1.98 -0.65 -14.11
CA LEU A 175 -1.24 0.46 -13.53
C LEU A 175 -1.86 1.84 -13.87
N PRO A 176 -2.33 2.14 -15.10
CA PRO A 176 -3.00 3.41 -15.39
C PRO A 176 -4.26 3.62 -14.54
N THR A 177 -5.02 2.57 -14.27
CA THR A 177 -6.22 2.62 -13.42
C THR A 177 -5.84 2.91 -11.98
N TRP A 178 -4.80 2.26 -11.47
CA TRP A 178 -4.23 2.51 -10.14
C TRP A 178 -3.74 3.96 -9.99
N HIS A 179 -2.96 4.47 -10.94
CA HIS A 179 -2.49 5.86 -10.92
C HIS A 179 -3.65 6.86 -10.95
N THR A 180 -4.71 6.56 -11.72
CA THR A 180 -5.91 7.40 -11.76
C THR A 180 -6.61 7.43 -10.41
N TRP A 181 -6.73 6.27 -9.75
CA TRP A 181 -7.30 6.19 -8.41
C TRP A 181 -6.50 7.03 -7.40
N VAL A 182 -5.17 6.94 -7.41
CA VAL A 182 -4.30 7.74 -6.52
C VAL A 182 -4.51 9.24 -6.76
N ARG A 183 -4.53 9.69 -8.02
CA ARG A 183 -4.79 11.11 -8.37
C ARG A 183 -6.15 11.58 -7.86
N GLN A 184 -7.18 10.75 -7.96
CA GLN A 184 -8.51 11.05 -7.44
C GLN A 184 -8.50 11.22 -5.92
N GLN A 185 -7.88 10.29 -5.16
CA GLN A 185 -7.81 10.40 -3.70
C GLN A 185 -7.09 11.67 -3.27
N ARG A 186 -6.00 12.01 -3.93
CA ARG A 186 -5.26 13.24 -3.66
C ARG A 186 -6.11 14.49 -3.93
N SER A 187 -6.92 14.51 -4.99
CA SER A 187 -7.80 15.63 -5.34
C SER A 187 -8.93 15.79 -4.32
N LEU A 188 -9.55 14.70 -3.89
CA LEU A 188 -10.60 14.70 -2.87
C LEU A 188 -10.08 15.27 -1.54
N ARG A 189 -8.88 14.86 -1.11
CA ARG A 189 -8.27 15.36 0.12
C ARG A 189 -8.05 16.88 0.11
N ARG A 190 -7.64 17.45 -1.04
CA ARG A 190 -7.51 18.91 -1.19
C ARG A 190 -8.83 19.63 -1.01
N GLN A 191 -9.93 19.07 -1.52
CA GLN A 191 -11.25 19.66 -1.38
C GLN A 191 -11.70 19.65 0.08
N ASP A 192 -11.53 18.54 0.80
CA ASP A 192 -11.87 18.44 2.23
C ASP A 192 -11.10 19.45 3.08
N THR A 193 -9.82 19.68 2.78
CA THR A 193 -8.98 20.66 3.49
C THR A 193 -9.43 22.10 3.24
N LEU A 194 -9.99 22.39 2.07
CA LEU A 194 -10.52 23.71 1.73
C LEU A 194 -11.88 23.99 2.37
N ILE A 195 -12.67 22.94 2.65
CA ILE A 195 -14.02 23.05 3.22
C ILE A 195 -13.98 23.12 4.76
N THR A 196 -12.94 22.58 5.39
CA THR A 196 -12.75 22.62 6.85
C THR A 196 -11.68 23.67 7.18
N PRO A 197 -12.06 24.93 7.48
CA PRO A 197 -11.10 25.90 7.99
C PRO A 197 -10.58 25.39 9.32
N ALA A 198 -9.26 25.43 9.49
CA ALA A 198 -8.61 25.06 10.73
C ALA A 198 -9.28 25.77 11.91
N ILE A 199 -9.97 25.01 12.75
CA ILE A 199 -10.38 25.48 14.07
C ILE A 199 -9.06 25.67 14.84
N ARG A 200 -8.72 26.92 15.06
CA ARG A 200 -7.56 27.35 15.86
C ARG A 200 -7.80 27.04 17.34
#